data_867d934f9463615e8eeba6d5a2b49015
#
_entry.id   867d934f9463615e8eeba6d5a2b49015
#
_cell.length_a   1.000
_cell.length_b   1.000
_cell.length_c   1.000
_cell.angle_alpha   90.00
_cell.angle_beta   90.00
_cell.angle_gamma   90.00
#
_symmetry.space_group_name_H-M   'P 1'
#
loop_
_entity.id
_entity.type
_entity.pdbx_description
1 polymer ?
#
loop_
_entity_poly.entity_id
_entity_poly.type
_entity_poly.pdbx_seq_one_letter_code
_entity_poly.pdbx_strand_id
1 'polypeptide(L)'
;MANKITEDPRIDPRIKEQFKDIDFPELASSPSREEMLAKVDTEEGKIELMIYEAIFNDPALDEAISFEGLKNETIEIESQPDGNTIKLLNIRPDNEEELPCVYYIHGGGMEIGSCFYKLYQAFGRLIAHQNVSVIMVDFRNARVPSSAPEVAPFPAGLNDCVSGFNYIKANAEQLNIDPERIVISGESGGGNLTLATGMKLSQDGRSNEIKGLYALCPYIAGIWPLPENPSSTENNGIMLDLHND
;
A
#
# COMPACT_ATOMS: atom_id res chain seq x y z
N MET A 1 27.99 9.71 -6.86
CA MET A 1 27.63 9.73 -8.32
C MET A 1 26.80 10.95 -8.62
N ALA A 2 26.83 11.46 -9.87
CA ALA A 2 25.99 12.58 -10.24
C ALA A 2 24.50 12.21 -10.05
N ASN A 3 23.74 13.10 -9.45
CA ASN A 3 22.31 12.89 -9.23
C ASN A 3 21.59 12.92 -10.58
N LYS A 4 21.30 11.74 -11.15
CA LYS A 4 20.67 11.60 -12.47
C LYS A 4 19.35 12.40 -12.60
N ILE A 5 18.63 12.59 -11.50
CA ILE A 5 17.41 13.40 -11.48
C ILE A 5 17.71 14.86 -11.82
N THR A 6 18.77 15.42 -11.25
CA THR A 6 19.12 16.84 -11.48
C THR A 6 19.70 17.10 -12.87
N GLU A 7 20.28 16.10 -13.50
CA GLU A 7 20.92 16.21 -14.81
C GLU A 7 19.98 15.92 -15.99
N ASP A 8 18.90 15.15 -15.77
CA ASP A 8 17.97 14.77 -16.85
C ASP A 8 17.14 15.98 -17.34
N PRO A 9 17.28 16.39 -18.63
CA PRO A 9 16.57 17.56 -19.14
C PRO A 9 15.03 17.41 -19.19
N ARG A 10 14.50 16.19 -19.07
CA ARG A 10 13.05 15.90 -19.10
C ARG A 10 12.37 16.19 -17.77
N ILE A 11 13.12 16.29 -16.68
CA ILE A 11 12.57 16.50 -15.35
C ILE A 11 12.30 17.98 -15.09
N ASP A 12 11.11 18.28 -14.54
CA ASP A 12 10.69 19.62 -14.17
C ASP A 12 11.72 20.29 -13.23
N PRO A 13 12.12 21.55 -13.48
CA PRO A 13 13.08 22.25 -12.64
C PRO A 13 12.72 22.32 -11.15
N ARG A 14 11.41 22.35 -10.83
CA ARG A 14 10.94 22.35 -9.43
C ARG A 14 11.25 21.03 -8.73
N ILE A 15 11.13 19.90 -9.43
CA ILE A 15 11.50 18.59 -8.92
C ILE A 15 13.01 18.52 -8.74
N LYS A 16 13.78 18.97 -9.73
CA LYS A 16 15.25 19.03 -9.63
C LYS A 16 15.71 19.82 -8.40
N GLU A 17 15.11 20.97 -8.14
CA GLU A 17 15.44 21.81 -6.98
C GLU A 17 15.15 21.09 -5.66
N GLN A 18 14.05 20.35 -5.57
CA GLN A 18 13.72 19.55 -4.37
C GLN A 18 14.72 18.43 -4.09
N PHE A 19 15.22 17.80 -5.15
CA PHE A 19 16.07 16.61 -5.03
C PHE A 19 17.58 16.89 -5.18
N LYS A 20 17.99 18.15 -5.38
CA LYS A 20 19.40 18.50 -5.68
C LYS A 20 20.40 18.09 -4.60
N ASP A 21 19.98 18.12 -3.34
CA ASP A 21 20.81 17.82 -2.18
C ASP A 21 20.57 16.39 -1.63
N ILE A 22 19.73 15.59 -2.32
CA ILE A 22 19.45 14.22 -1.92
C ILE A 22 20.37 13.28 -2.71
N ASP A 23 21.25 12.59 -1.98
CA ASP A 23 22.02 11.49 -2.53
C ASP A 23 21.20 10.20 -2.42
N PHE A 24 20.70 9.73 -3.57
CA PHE A 24 19.99 8.45 -3.61
C PHE A 24 21.04 7.34 -3.63
N PRO A 25 21.09 6.50 -2.58
CA PRO A 25 21.98 5.35 -2.58
C PRO A 25 21.62 4.39 -3.73
N GLU A 26 22.61 3.76 -4.32
CA GLU A 26 22.35 2.61 -5.19
C GLU A 26 21.71 1.52 -4.32
N LEU A 27 20.49 1.14 -4.67
CA LEU A 27 19.82 0.03 -4.01
C LEU A 27 20.52 -1.26 -4.45
N ALA A 28 21.36 -1.81 -3.59
CA ALA A 28 21.99 -3.10 -3.83
C ALA A 28 20.93 -4.19 -3.61
N SER A 29 20.77 -5.09 -4.58
CA SER A 29 19.92 -6.25 -4.42
C SER A 29 20.37 -7.08 -3.21
N SER A 30 19.42 -7.60 -2.44
CA SER A 30 19.73 -8.51 -1.34
C SER A 30 19.63 -9.94 -1.86
N PRO A 31 20.71 -10.74 -1.81
CA PRO A 31 20.74 -12.08 -2.39
C PRO A 31 19.86 -13.08 -1.63
N SER A 32 19.40 -12.72 -0.42
CA SER A 32 18.49 -13.57 0.38
C SER A 32 17.56 -12.74 1.27
N ARG A 33 16.44 -13.35 1.65
CA ARG A 33 15.51 -12.76 2.62
C ARG A 33 16.18 -12.49 3.98
N GLU A 34 17.07 -13.37 4.42
CA GLU A 34 17.81 -13.21 5.68
C GLU A 34 18.65 -11.93 5.67
N GLU A 35 19.39 -11.69 4.59
CA GLU A 35 20.18 -10.45 4.44
C GLU A 35 19.29 -9.21 4.33
N MET A 36 18.16 -9.31 3.63
CA MET A 36 17.18 -8.23 3.54
C MET A 36 16.64 -7.84 4.93
N LEU A 37 16.28 -8.82 5.76
CA LEU A 37 15.83 -8.58 7.13
C LEU A 37 16.95 -8.01 8.02
N ALA A 38 18.17 -8.52 7.89
CA ALA A 38 19.31 -8.01 8.66
C ALA A 38 19.64 -6.54 8.35
N LYS A 39 19.39 -6.06 7.12
CA LYS A 39 19.59 -4.65 6.75
C LYS A 39 18.66 -3.70 7.52
N VAL A 40 17.49 -4.12 7.95
CA VAL A 40 16.53 -3.28 8.69
C VAL A 40 17.16 -2.72 9.98
N ASP A 41 18.00 -3.53 10.66
CA ASP A 41 18.62 -3.18 11.93
C ASP A 41 19.93 -2.41 11.78
N THR A 42 20.44 -2.23 10.55
CA THR A 42 21.64 -1.42 10.28
C THR A 42 21.35 0.07 10.45
N GLU A 43 22.39 0.89 10.62
CA GLU A 43 22.22 2.34 10.69
C GLU A 43 21.65 2.92 9.39
N GLU A 44 22.08 2.37 8.23
CA GLU A 44 21.53 2.77 6.93
C GLU A 44 20.05 2.38 6.80
N GLY A 45 19.67 1.17 7.22
CA GLY A 45 18.27 0.72 7.20
C GLY A 45 17.37 1.57 8.10
N LYS A 46 17.86 1.94 9.29
CA LYS A 46 17.13 2.85 10.18
C LYS A 46 16.93 4.25 9.60
N ILE A 47 17.96 4.77 8.91
CA ILE A 47 17.85 6.06 8.21
C ILE A 47 16.84 5.96 7.07
N GLU A 48 16.86 4.89 6.28
CA GLU A 48 15.89 4.63 5.22
C GLU A 48 14.46 4.65 5.78
N LEU A 49 14.22 3.90 6.87
CA LEU A 49 12.92 3.86 7.54
C LEU A 49 12.48 5.24 8.06
N MET A 50 13.41 5.98 8.67
CA MET A 50 13.12 7.33 9.17
C MET A 50 12.71 8.28 8.04
N ILE A 51 13.38 8.21 6.90
CA ILE A 51 13.05 9.02 5.71
C ILE A 51 11.67 8.60 5.18
N TYR A 52 11.43 7.30 5.07
CA TYR A 52 10.14 6.77 4.63
C TYR A 52 9.00 7.25 5.54
N GLU A 53 9.16 7.10 6.85
CA GLU A 53 8.17 7.56 7.83
C GLU A 53 7.97 9.08 7.78
N ALA A 54 9.02 9.87 7.61
CA ALA A 54 8.90 11.32 7.50
C ALA A 54 8.07 11.75 6.28
N ILE A 55 8.21 11.06 5.15
CA ILE A 55 7.45 11.33 3.93
C ILE A 55 5.98 10.92 4.10
N PHE A 56 5.73 9.72 4.65
CA PHE A 56 4.38 9.15 4.72
C PHE A 56 3.59 9.64 5.94
N ASN A 57 4.23 10.24 6.93
CA ASN A 57 3.61 10.79 8.14
C ASN A 57 3.70 12.32 8.25
N ASP A 58 3.88 13.04 7.14
CA ASP A 58 3.91 14.51 7.15
C ASP A 58 2.63 15.09 7.78
N PRO A 59 2.73 15.89 8.86
CA PRO A 59 1.59 16.53 9.50
C PRO A 59 0.74 17.41 8.56
N ALA A 60 1.34 17.98 7.53
CA ALA A 60 0.64 18.81 6.54
C ALA A 60 -0.49 18.05 5.81
N LEU A 61 -0.43 16.71 5.78
CA LEU A 61 -1.48 15.87 5.19
C LEU A 61 -2.80 15.93 5.98
N ASP A 62 -2.74 16.15 7.29
CA ASP A 62 -3.93 16.30 8.12
C ASP A 62 -4.59 17.67 7.91
N GLU A 63 -3.79 18.69 7.60
CA GLU A 63 -4.28 20.04 7.28
C GLU A 63 -4.85 20.08 5.86
N ALA A 64 -4.24 19.37 4.91
CA ALA A 64 -4.65 19.34 3.52
C ALA A 64 -6.01 18.67 3.31
N ILE A 65 -6.31 17.60 4.06
CA ILE A 65 -7.56 16.84 3.96
C ILE A 65 -8.14 16.63 5.35
N SER A 66 -9.16 17.44 5.69
CA SER A 66 -9.79 17.47 7.01
C SER A 66 -10.49 16.16 7.38
N PHE A 67 -10.55 15.89 8.68
CA PHE A 67 -11.44 14.89 9.29
C PHE A 67 -12.86 15.41 9.55
N GLU A 68 -13.15 16.67 9.29
CA GLU A 68 -14.45 17.25 9.57
C GLU A 68 -15.58 16.48 8.88
N GLY A 69 -16.60 16.07 9.65
CA GLY A 69 -17.74 15.29 9.12
C GLY A 69 -17.42 13.81 8.85
N LEU A 70 -16.23 13.35 9.22
CA LEU A 70 -15.85 11.93 9.14
C LEU A 70 -15.67 11.34 10.54
N LYS A 71 -15.91 10.04 10.65
CA LYS A 71 -15.51 9.21 11.78
C LYS A 71 -14.53 8.13 11.33
N ASN A 72 -13.66 7.72 12.24
CA ASN A 72 -12.78 6.59 12.02
C ASN A 72 -12.90 5.57 13.16
N GLU A 73 -12.66 4.33 12.84
CA GLU A 73 -12.66 3.22 13.78
C GLU A 73 -11.58 2.23 13.39
N THR A 74 -10.85 1.72 14.37
CA THR A 74 -9.91 0.61 14.18
C THR A 74 -10.58 -0.68 14.63
N ILE A 75 -10.59 -1.67 13.75
CA ILE A 75 -11.22 -2.98 13.95
C ILE A 75 -10.11 -4.02 13.96
N GLU A 76 -10.05 -4.84 14.99
CA GLU A 76 -9.14 -6.00 15.05
C GLU A 76 -9.86 -7.24 14.56
N ILE A 77 -9.22 -7.98 13.66
CA ILE A 77 -9.75 -9.22 13.11
C ILE A 77 -8.70 -10.33 13.13
N GLU A 78 -9.15 -11.57 13.16
CA GLU A 78 -8.31 -12.74 12.94
C GLU A 78 -8.14 -13.00 11.45
N SER A 79 -6.91 -13.14 10.99
CA SER A 79 -6.56 -13.47 9.62
C SER A 79 -6.38 -14.97 9.43
N GLN A 80 -6.87 -15.50 8.33
CA GLN A 80 -6.79 -16.92 7.99
C GLN A 80 -5.81 -17.14 6.81
N PRO A 81 -5.10 -18.27 6.75
CA PRO A 81 -5.20 -19.46 7.65
C PRO A 81 -4.32 -19.37 8.91
N ASP A 82 -3.53 -18.31 9.08
CA ASP A 82 -2.44 -18.27 10.07
C ASP A 82 -2.93 -17.98 11.49
N GLY A 83 -4.14 -17.42 11.67
CA GLY A 83 -4.73 -17.10 12.97
C GLY A 83 -4.12 -15.86 13.64
N ASN A 84 -3.35 -15.06 12.90
CA ASN A 84 -2.78 -13.81 13.40
C ASN A 84 -3.82 -12.69 13.43
N THR A 85 -3.60 -11.74 14.33
CA THR A 85 -4.45 -10.54 14.41
C THR A 85 -3.92 -9.46 13.47
N ILE A 86 -4.81 -8.89 12.65
CA ILE A 86 -4.55 -7.70 11.83
C ILE A 86 -5.57 -6.61 12.15
N LYS A 87 -5.28 -5.39 11.74
CA LYS A 87 -6.18 -4.25 11.92
C LYS A 87 -6.75 -3.78 10.59
N LEU A 88 -7.99 -3.36 10.66
CA LEU A 88 -8.65 -2.60 9.60
C LEU A 88 -8.93 -1.19 10.14
N LEU A 89 -8.67 -0.17 9.32
CA LEU A 89 -9.05 1.20 9.61
C LEU A 89 -10.26 1.56 8.75
N ASN A 90 -11.40 1.80 9.39
CA ASN A 90 -12.62 2.28 8.72
C ASN A 90 -12.70 3.80 8.83
N ILE A 91 -12.72 4.50 7.70
CA ILE A 91 -12.94 5.95 7.60
C ILE A 91 -14.22 6.14 6.80
N ARG A 92 -15.21 6.83 7.38
CA ARG A 92 -16.50 7.03 6.73
C ARG A 92 -17.15 8.37 7.14
N PRO A 93 -18.11 8.89 6.39
CA PRO A 93 -18.97 9.97 6.82
C PRO A 93 -19.59 9.69 8.21
N ASP A 94 -19.67 10.70 9.05
CA ASP A 94 -20.29 10.61 10.39
C ASP A 94 -21.80 10.63 10.29
N ASN A 95 -22.34 9.55 9.71
CA ASN A 95 -23.78 9.29 9.58
C ASN A 95 -24.03 7.78 9.70
N GLU A 96 -25.31 7.40 9.74
CA GLU A 96 -25.75 6.01 9.84
C GLU A 96 -26.28 5.46 8.50
N GLU A 97 -25.97 6.10 7.38
CA GLU A 97 -26.38 5.63 6.06
C GLU A 97 -25.63 4.36 5.66
N GLU A 98 -26.31 3.47 4.94
CA GLU A 98 -25.69 2.35 4.26
C GLU A 98 -24.93 2.86 3.02
N LEU A 99 -23.61 2.73 3.02
CA LEU A 99 -22.72 3.34 2.03
C LEU A 99 -22.06 2.30 1.10
N PRO A 100 -21.71 2.67 -0.13
CA PRO A 100 -20.76 1.89 -0.90
C PRO A 100 -19.41 1.84 -0.17
N CYS A 101 -18.61 0.81 -0.45
CA CYS A 101 -17.33 0.61 0.20
C CYS A 101 -16.17 0.57 -0.79
N VAL A 102 -15.10 1.27 -0.46
CA VAL A 102 -13.78 1.04 -1.04
C VAL A 102 -12.94 0.28 -0.01
N TYR A 103 -12.60 -0.96 -0.32
CA TYR A 103 -11.61 -1.71 0.42
C TYR A 103 -10.23 -1.35 -0.12
N TYR A 104 -9.43 -0.64 0.68
CA TYR A 104 -8.17 -0.05 0.24
C TYR A 104 -6.97 -0.78 0.81
N ILE A 105 -5.99 -1.07 -0.06
CA ILE A 105 -4.74 -1.76 0.25
C ILE A 105 -3.58 -0.80 -0.01
N HIS A 106 -2.82 -0.47 1.03
CA HIS A 106 -1.72 0.49 0.94
C HIS A 106 -0.51 -0.04 0.15
N GLY A 107 0.31 0.87 -0.38
CA GLY A 107 1.55 0.55 -1.07
C GLY A 107 2.71 0.20 -0.14
N GLY A 108 3.93 0.33 -0.63
CA GLY A 108 5.16 0.00 0.10
C GLY A 108 5.79 -1.33 -0.31
N GLY A 109 5.58 -1.75 -1.57
CA GLY A 109 6.23 -2.93 -2.14
C GLY A 109 5.84 -4.26 -1.47
N MET A 110 4.77 -4.28 -0.66
CA MET A 110 4.41 -5.40 0.22
C MET A 110 5.46 -5.68 1.31
N GLU A 111 6.45 -4.83 1.44
CA GLU A 111 7.58 -4.96 2.37
C GLU A 111 7.48 -4.06 3.58
N ILE A 112 6.91 -2.86 3.41
CA ILE A 112 6.89 -1.76 4.38
C ILE A 112 5.57 -0.99 4.28
N GLY A 113 5.26 -0.22 5.29
CA GLY A 113 4.11 0.67 5.32
C GLY A 113 3.02 0.19 6.24
N SER A 114 2.02 1.06 6.42
CA SER A 114 0.85 0.80 7.24
C SER A 114 -0.29 1.70 6.77
N CYS A 115 -1.52 1.21 6.78
CA CYS A 115 -2.70 2.02 6.50
C CYS A 115 -2.88 3.17 7.51
N PHE A 116 -2.18 3.10 8.65
CA PHE A 116 -2.17 4.15 9.68
C PHE A 116 -1.24 5.32 9.37
N TYR A 117 -0.44 5.25 8.31
CA TYR A 117 0.34 6.41 7.89
C TYR A 117 -0.57 7.53 7.39
N LYS A 118 -0.21 8.78 7.70
CA LYS A 118 -1.02 9.97 7.38
C LYS A 118 -1.35 10.12 5.90
N LEU A 119 -0.43 9.72 5.02
CA LEU A 119 -0.65 9.74 3.58
C LEU A 119 -1.84 8.84 3.20
N TYR A 120 -1.86 7.59 3.70
CA TYR A 120 -2.94 6.66 3.40
C TYR A 120 -4.25 7.07 4.05
N GLN A 121 -4.19 7.58 5.29
CA GLN A 121 -5.37 8.16 5.93
C GLN A 121 -5.92 9.37 5.16
N ALA A 122 -5.05 10.22 4.61
CA ALA A 122 -5.47 11.33 3.75
C ALA A 122 -6.18 10.82 2.49
N PHE A 123 -5.67 9.76 1.84
CA PHE A 123 -6.36 9.09 0.75
C PHE A 123 -7.74 8.57 1.18
N GLY A 124 -7.80 7.88 2.32
CA GLY A 124 -9.06 7.40 2.88
C GLY A 124 -10.08 8.52 3.10
N ARG A 125 -9.65 9.64 3.68
CA ARG A 125 -10.50 10.82 3.91
C ARG A 125 -11.00 11.43 2.60
N LEU A 126 -10.11 11.57 1.61
CA LEU A 126 -10.46 12.11 0.29
C LEU A 126 -11.60 11.31 -0.36
N ILE A 127 -11.55 9.99 -0.26
CA ILE A 127 -12.58 9.10 -0.78
C ILE A 127 -13.84 9.15 0.11
N ALA A 128 -13.68 9.16 1.43
CA ALA A 128 -14.81 9.16 2.36
C ALA A 128 -15.67 10.44 2.23
N HIS A 129 -15.06 11.58 1.92
CA HIS A 129 -15.78 12.82 1.60
C HIS A 129 -16.69 12.74 0.36
N GLN A 130 -16.57 11.67 -0.43
CA GLN A 130 -17.48 11.39 -1.55
C GLN A 130 -18.69 10.52 -1.15
N ASN A 131 -19.01 10.45 0.15
CA ASN A 131 -20.08 9.62 0.72
C ASN A 131 -19.84 8.11 0.50
N VAL A 132 -18.62 7.66 0.77
CA VAL A 132 -18.16 6.28 0.65
C VAL A 132 -17.53 5.84 1.97
N SER A 133 -17.78 4.61 2.41
CA SER A 133 -17.00 4.00 3.49
C SER A 133 -15.67 3.48 2.93
N VAL A 134 -14.56 3.81 3.56
CA VAL A 134 -13.23 3.33 3.17
C VAL A 134 -12.69 2.45 4.27
N ILE A 135 -12.52 1.17 3.99
CA ILE A 135 -11.90 0.23 4.92
C ILE A 135 -10.52 -0.13 4.39
N MET A 136 -9.51 0.19 5.20
CA MET A 136 -8.11 0.03 4.86
C MET A 136 -7.51 -1.11 5.67
N VAL A 137 -6.86 -2.06 5.01
CA VAL A 137 -6.22 -3.19 5.68
C VAL A 137 -4.78 -2.87 6.04
N ASP A 138 -4.39 -3.22 7.26
CA ASP A 138 -3.02 -3.18 7.74
C ASP A 138 -2.44 -4.59 7.73
N PHE A 139 -2.07 -5.05 6.55
CA PHE A 139 -1.58 -6.41 6.33
C PHE A 139 -0.13 -6.58 6.81
N ARG A 140 0.29 -7.82 7.05
CA ARG A 140 1.69 -8.16 7.38
C ARG A 140 2.59 -7.92 6.18
N ASN A 141 3.56 -7.05 6.38
CA ASN A 141 4.63 -6.80 5.42
C ASN A 141 5.68 -7.92 5.42
N ALA A 142 6.48 -7.98 4.36
CA ALA A 142 7.54 -8.98 4.24
C ALA A 142 8.83 -8.60 4.96
N ARG A 143 9.10 -7.31 5.23
CA ARG A 143 10.39 -6.82 5.75
C ARG A 143 10.27 -5.99 7.02
N VAL A 144 9.38 -5.04 7.06
CA VAL A 144 9.21 -4.10 8.20
C VAL A 144 7.82 -4.28 8.79
N PRO A 145 7.68 -4.46 10.11
CA PRO A 145 6.37 -4.57 10.72
C PRO A 145 5.42 -3.42 10.34
N SER A 146 4.14 -3.74 10.12
CA SER A 146 3.05 -2.77 10.11
C SER A 146 2.60 -2.50 11.55
N SER A 147 1.32 -2.27 11.81
CA SER A 147 0.83 -2.33 13.21
C SER A 147 0.79 -3.75 13.76
N ALA A 148 0.82 -4.77 12.90
CA ALA A 148 1.11 -6.14 13.30
C ALA A 148 2.62 -6.30 13.56
N PRO A 149 3.03 -6.90 14.70
CA PRO A 149 4.44 -7.01 15.06
C PRO A 149 5.22 -8.02 14.19
N GLU A 150 4.52 -8.84 13.43
CA GLU A 150 5.09 -9.93 12.66
C GLU A 150 5.36 -9.52 11.22
N VAL A 151 6.50 -9.92 10.69
CA VAL A 151 6.78 -9.87 9.25
C VAL A 151 6.75 -11.28 8.68
N ALA A 152 6.11 -11.45 7.53
CA ALA A 152 5.99 -12.75 6.89
C ALA A 152 6.08 -12.64 5.37
N PRO A 153 6.71 -13.64 4.69
CA PRO A 153 6.81 -13.65 3.25
C PRO A 153 5.45 -13.95 2.60
N PHE A 154 5.39 -13.82 1.28
CA PHE A 154 4.24 -14.33 0.52
C PHE A 154 3.90 -15.78 0.97
N PRO A 155 2.62 -16.13 1.15
CA PRO A 155 1.42 -15.33 0.80
C PRO A 155 0.77 -14.57 1.98
N ALA A 156 1.48 -14.32 3.08
CA ALA A 156 0.91 -13.77 4.31
C ALA A 156 0.10 -12.48 4.09
N GLY A 157 0.69 -11.47 3.43
CA GLY A 157 -0.01 -10.21 3.14
C GLY A 157 -1.25 -10.40 2.25
N LEU A 158 -1.22 -11.33 1.29
CA LEU A 158 -2.39 -11.68 0.49
C LEU A 158 -3.48 -12.34 1.35
N ASN A 159 -3.11 -13.27 2.24
CA ASN A 159 -4.05 -13.91 3.15
C ASN A 159 -4.75 -12.89 4.06
N ASP A 160 -3.99 -11.91 4.56
CA ASP A 160 -4.52 -10.82 5.37
C ASP A 160 -5.50 -9.95 4.57
N CYS A 161 -5.17 -9.61 3.32
CA CYS A 161 -6.07 -8.87 2.43
C CYS A 161 -7.37 -9.64 2.14
N VAL A 162 -7.30 -10.94 1.89
CA VAL A 162 -8.48 -11.78 1.67
C VAL A 162 -9.31 -11.88 2.94
N SER A 163 -8.68 -12.00 4.11
CA SER A 163 -9.36 -12.06 5.41
C SER A 163 -10.07 -10.75 5.74
N GLY A 164 -9.45 -9.60 5.45
CA GLY A 164 -10.09 -8.29 5.58
C GLY A 164 -11.32 -8.16 4.70
N PHE A 165 -11.24 -8.56 3.44
CA PHE A 165 -12.40 -8.58 2.53
C PHE A 165 -13.53 -9.49 3.04
N ASN A 166 -13.18 -10.70 3.51
CA ASN A 166 -14.16 -11.63 4.06
C ASN A 166 -14.87 -11.06 5.29
N TYR A 167 -14.12 -10.37 6.16
CA TYR A 167 -14.69 -9.71 7.32
C TYR A 167 -15.70 -8.62 6.92
N ILE A 168 -15.37 -7.77 5.95
CA ILE A 168 -16.26 -6.72 5.45
C ILE A 168 -17.56 -7.32 4.92
N LYS A 169 -17.49 -8.37 4.08
CA LYS A 169 -18.66 -9.05 3.55
C LYS A 169 -19.53 -9.65 4.64
N ALA A 170 -18.94 -10.32 5.62
CA ALA A 170 -19.64 -10.97 6.71
C ALA A 170 -20.30 -9.99 7.71
N ASN A 171 -19.76 -8.78 7.84
CA ASN A 171 -20.20 -7.77 8.81
C ASN A 171 -20.76 -6.50 8.15
N ALA A 172 -21.17 -6.57 6.88
CA ALA A 172 -21.58 -5.42 6.10
C ALA A 172 -22.73 -4.63 6.78
N GLU A 173 -23.73 -5.32 7.35
CA GLU A 173 -24.83 -4.71 8.09
C GLU A 173 -24.33 -3.93 9.31
N GLN A 174 -23.44 -4.52 10.12
CA GLN A 174 -22.87 -3.86 11.31
C GLN A 174 -22.02 -2.65 10.94
N LEU A 175 -21.35 -2.70 9.78
CA LEU A 175 -20.50 -1.63 9.26
C LEU A 175 -21.30 -0.55 8.50
N ASN A 176 -22.60 -0.73 8.34
CA ASN A 176 -23.46 0.08 7.48
C ASN A 176 -22.91 0.22 6.05
N ILE A 177 -22.54 -0.90 5.46
CA ILE A 177 -21.99 -1.01 4.10
C ILE A 177 -22.95 -1.82 3.24
N ASP A 178 -23.21 -1.34 2.02
CA ASP A 178 -23.88 -2.11 1.01
C ASP A 178 -22.95 -3.21 0.45
N PRO A 179 -23.19 -4.48 0.78
CA PRO A 179 -22.33 -5.58 0.35
C PRO A 179 -22.30 -5.79 -1.17
N GLU A 180 -23.25 -5.18 -1.89
CA GLU A 180 -23.32 -5.26 -3.35
C GLU A 180 -22.54 -4.12 -4.03
N ARG A 181 -21.99 -3.16 -3.28
CA ARG A 181 -21.25 -2.01 -3.79
C ARG A 181 -19.85 -1.91 -3.20
N ILE A 182 -19.06 -2.98 -3.31
CA ILE A 182 -17.67 -3.02 -2.82
C ILE A 182 -16.71 -3.01 -4.01
N VAL A 183 -15.73 -2.10 -3.98
CA VAL A 183 -14.59 -2.04 -4.90
C VAL A 183 -13.32 -2.29 -4.08
N ILE A 184 -12.41 -3.10 -4.60
CA ILE A 184 -11.06 -3.25 -4.02
C ILE A 184 -10.12 -2.30 -4.76
N SER A 185 -9.35 -1.53 -4.01
CA SER A 185 -8.43 -0.54 -4.56
C SER A 185 -7.09 -0.57 -3.83
N GLY A 186 -6.03 -0.20 -4.54
CA GLY A 186 -4.71 -0.05 -3.94
C GLY A 186 -3.71 0.52 -4.94
N GLU A 187 -2.57 0.99 -4.45
CA GLU A 187 -1.51 1.55 -5.26
C GLU A 187 -0.19 0.80 -5.07
N SER A 188 0.68 0.78 -6.09
CA SER A 188 2.01 0.15 -6.05
C SER A 188 1.93 -1.32 -5.60
N GLY A 189 2.60 -1.71 -4.50
CA GLY A 189 2.47 -3.03 -3.87
C GLY A 189 1.03 -3.36 -3.46
N GLY A 190 0.25 -2.37 -2.98
CA GLY A 190 -1.18 -2.51 -2.73
C GLY A 190 -2.00 -2.70 -4.00
N GLY A 191 -1.56 -2.12 -5.11
CA GLY A 191 -2.12 -2.39 -6.44
C GLY A 191 -1.90 -3.84 -6.87
N ASN A 192 -0.72 -4.41 -6.60
CA ASN A 192 -0.46 -5.84 -6.76
C ASN A 192 -1.42 -6.68 -5.93
N LEU A 193 -1.51 -6.40 -4.61
CA LEU A 193 -2.40 -7.14 -3.71
C LEU A 193 -3.89 -6.96 -4.05
N THR A 194 -4.29 -5.82 -4.62
CA THR A 194 -5.63 -5.60 -5.17
C THR A 194 -5.94 -6.62 -6.27
N LEU A 195 -5.05 -6.75 -7.25
CA LEU A 195 -5.20 -7.71 -8.34
C LEU A 195 -5.13 -9.16 -7.84
N ALA A 196 -4.20 -9.45 -6.93
CA ALA A 196 -4.03 -10.79 -6.34
C ALA A 196 -5.26 -11.21 -5.51
N THR A 197 -5.84 -10.29 -4.72
CA THR A 197 -7.08 -10.52 -3.97
C THR A 197 -8.24 -10.81 -4.92
N GLY A 198 -8.41 -10.00 -5.98
CA GLY A 198 -9.42 -10.24 -7.00
C GLY A 198 -9.24 -11.57 -7.72
N MET A 199 -8.00 -11.94 -8.04
CA MET A 199 -7.66 -13.23 -8.62
C MET A 199 -8.02 -14.39 -7.68
N LYS A 200 -7.72 -14.27 -6.39
CA LYS A 200 -8.07 -15.28 -5.39
C LYS A 200 -9.59 -15.44 -5.28
N LEU A 201 -10.34 -14.34 -5.20
CA LEU A 201 -11.81 -14.39 -5.21
C LEU A 201 -12.35 -15.05 -6.49
N SER A 202 -11.75 -14.77 -7.64
CA SER A 202 -12.15 -15.41 -8.90
C SER A 202 -11.88 -16.91 -8.91
N GLN A 203 -10.72 -17.35 -8.42
CA GLN A 203 -10.39 -18.77 -8.29
C GLN A 203 -11.35 -19.52 -7.35
N ASP A 204 -11.85 -18.83 -6.33
CA ASP A 204 -12.84 -19.36 -5.38
C ASP A 204 -14.29 -19.24 -5.90
N GLY A 205 -14.51 -18.78 -7.14
CA GLY A 205 -15.85 -18.61 -7.76
C GLY A 205 -16.63 -17.42 -7.20
N ARG A 206 -15.97 -16.46 -6.56
CA ARG A 206 -16.55 -15.35 -5.81
C ARG A 206 -16.37 -13.98 -6.48
N SER A 207 -16.02 -13.92 -7.75
CA SER A 207 -15.77 -12.67 -8.48
C SER A 207 -17.00 -11.73 -8.52
N ASN A 208 -18.19 -12.26 -8.34
CA ASN A 208 -19.42 -11.48 -8.27
C ASN A 208 -19.60 -10.70 -6.96
N GLU A 209 -18.79 -10.97 -5.95
CA GLU A 209 -18.86 -10.28 -4.64
C GLU A 209 -18.23 -8.89 -4.65
N ILE A 210 -17.55 -8.53 -5.72
CA ILE A 210 -16.94 -7.21 -5.94
C ILE A 210 -17.50 -6.55 -7.21
N LYS A 211 -17.55 -5.21 -7.22
CA LYS A 211 -17.97 -4.44 -8.41
C LYS A 211 -16.79 -4.09 -9.32
N GLY A 212 -15.57 -4.11 -8.80
CA GLY A 212 -14.39 -3.83 -9.59
C GLY A 212 -13.12 -3.83 -8.77
N LEU A 213 -12.01 -3.74 -9.52
CA LEU A 213 -10.67 -3.58 -9.00
C LEU A 213 -10.10 -2.26 -9.56
N TYR A 214 -9.50 -1.45 -8.70
CA TYR A 214 -8.77 -0.26 -9.11
C TYR A 214 -7.34 -0.35 -8.60
N ALA A 215 -6.43 -0.81 -9.46
CA ALA A 215 -5.01 -0.94 -9.17
C ALA A 215 -4.24 0.23 -9.78
N LEU A 216 -3.79 1.17 -8.95
CA LEU A 216 -3.00 2.32 -9.38
C LEU A 216 -1.52 1.94 -9.41
N CYS A 217 -0.85 2.15 -10.55
CA CYS A 217 0.57 1.82 -10.78
C CYS A 217 1.00 0.50 -10.09
N PRO A 218 0.33 -0.63 -10.37
CA PRO A 218 0.57 -1.86 -9.64
C PRO A 218 1.98 -2.39 -9.91
N TYR A 219 2.66 -2.82 -8.84
CA TYR A 219 3.95 -3.50 -8.94
C TYR A 219 3.73 -4.99 -9.25
N ILE A 220 3.82 -5.38 -10.53
CA ILE A 220 3.43 -6.72 -11.00
C ILE A 220 4.49 -7.46 -11.82
N ALA A 221 5.53 -6.77 -12.28
CA ALA A 221 6.60 -7.42 -13.01
C ALA A 221 7.57 -8.08 -12.02
N GLY A 222 7.75 -9.40 -12.12
CA GLY A 222 8.68 -10.15 -11.28
C GLY A 222 10.11 -10.17 -11.82
N ILE A 223 10.35 -9.60 -12.99
CA ILE A 223 11.67 -9.51 -13.62
C ILE A 223 11.75 -8.18 -14.38
N TRP A 224 12.84 -7.48 -14.23
CA TRP A 224 13.11 -6.23 -14.93
C TRP A 224 14.58 -6.14 -15.37
N PRO A 225 14.92 -5.73 -16.61
CA PRO A 225 13.99 -5.50 -17.73
C PRO A 225 13.39 -6.81 -18.25
N LEU A 226 12.17 -6.73 -18.80
CA LEU A 226 11.58 -7.89 -19.44
C LEU A 226 12.44 -8.34 -20.63
N PRO A 227 12.77 -9.63 -20.77
CA PRO A 227 13.62 -10.13 -21.85
C PRO A 227 13.09 -9.78 -23.25
N GLU A 228 11.76 -9.73 -23.42
CA GLU A 228 11.07 -9.36 -24.65
C GLU A 228 10.99 -7.85 -24.88
N ASN A 229 11.36 -7.04 -23.89
CA ASN A 229 11.34 -5.57 -23.99
C ASN A 229 12.60 -4.94 -23.36
N PRO A 230 13.78 -5.12 -23.96
CA PRO A 230 15.03 -4.59 -23.43
C PRO A 230 15.11 -3.07 -23.43
N SER A 231 14.28 -2.37 -24.22
CA SER A 231 14.21 -0.89 -24.24
C SER A 231 13.56 -0.30 -22.98
N SER A 232 12.97 -1.11 -22.13
CA SER A 232 12.40 -0.70 -20.84
C SER A 232 13.44 -0.08 -19.87
N THR A 233 14.74 -0.16 -20.21
CA THR A 233 15.83 0.41 -19.40
C THR A 233 16.11 1.91 -19.65
N GLU A 234 15.38 2.58 -20.56
CA GLU A 234 15.66 3.98 -20.90
C GLU A 234 15.62 4.93 -19.72
N ASN A 235 14.74 4.65 -18.74
CA ASN A 235 14.60 5.43 -17.51
C ASN A 235 15.32 4.83 -16.30
N ASN A 236 16.14 3.84 -16.54
CA ASN A 236 16.86 3.14 -15.48
C ASN A 236 17.76 4.09 -14.70
N GLY A 237 17.72 4.01 -13.38
CA GLY A 237 18.50 4.85 -12.49
C GLY A 237 17.95 6.26 -12.29
N ILE A 238 16.70 6.55 -12.71
CA ILE A 238 15.98 7.78 -12.37
C ILE A 238 15.04 7.53 -11.18
N MET A 239 14.14 6.56 -11.30
CA MET A 239 13.19 6.20 -10.25
C MET A 239 13.24 4.71 -9.92
N LEU A 240 13.61 3.88 -10.89
CA LEU A 240 13.76 2.44 -10.73
C LEU A 240 15.14 2.04 -11.25
N ASP A 241 15.79 1.14 -10.58
CA ASP A 241 17.05 0.55 -11.01
C ASP A 241 16.84 -0.90 -11.44
N LEU A 242 17.75 -1.42 -12.28
CA LEU A 242 17.78 -2.82 -12.71
C LEU A 242 17.90 -3.82 -11.56
N HIS A 243 18.22 -3.35 -10.36
CA HIS A 243 18.48 -4.16 -9.18
C HIS A 243 17.32 -4.12 -8.16
N ASN A 244 16.19 -3.51 -8.50
CA ASN A 244 15.00 -3.40 -7.63
C ASN A 244 13.97 -4.51 -7.86
N ASP A 245 14.43 -5.70 -8.21
CA ASP A 245 13.57 -6.88 -8.41
C ASP A 245 13.52 -7.78 -7.18
#